data_082bed8e9adacfad800a157d2cb18909
#
_entry.id   082bed8e9adacfad800a157d2cb18909
#
_cell.length_a   1.000
_cell.length_b   1.000
_cell.length_c   1.000
_cell.angle_alpha   90.00
_cell.angle_beta   90.00
_cell.angle_gamma   90.00
#
_symmetry.space_group_name_H-M   'P 1'
#
loop_
_entity.id
_entity.type
_entity.pdbx_description
1 polymer ?
#
loop_
_entity_poly.entity_id
_entity_poly.type
_entity_poly.pdbx_seq_one_letter_code
_entity_poly.pdbx_strand_id
1 'polypeptide(L)'
;MPCEARQTAIILIYCPIVMDPFVMGKKNTNDIFHIFQPDLLRIEQILKDRFACENPFIDKVCGHIIFAGGKRIRPLLTVCAARLCGRSDDAAYELSVVPEYLHAASLLHDDVVDGGVLRRGKPAAHTLWGVKAVVLVGDSLYARAIEIATRFRNVPIARIIAETVALMAEGEIIQLLSSQTRGLDEKTYLDIVYRKTGALISASCAIGALLAEAGPRQVHALTEFGRLIGIAFQMVDDVLDYTSETEKLGKAVGTDMAEGKTTLPLAIAMERAETRDRERLKEILSSERITNDDLSWAQRILHQTGAIEETLTRAEAYIEDACAHLVDTFPPSGTREGLVTLARFILTRAK
;
A
#
# COMPACT_ATOMS: atom_id res chain seq x y z
N MET A 1 17.69 -53.91 20.21
CA MET A 1 18.28 -53.33 18.99
C MET A 1 17.73 -51.93 18.82
N PRO A 2 18.55 -50.88 18.78
CA PRO A 2 18.12 -49.52 18.93
C PRO A 2 17.64 -48.92 17.61
N CYS A 3 16.61 -48.10 17.70
CA CYS A 3 16.04 -47.30 16.65
C CYS A 3 16.93 -46.07 16.38
N GLU A 4 17.53 -45.98 15.19
CA GLU A 4 18.36 -44.87 14.78
C GLU A 4 17.53 -43.63 14.55
N ALA A 5 17.84 -42.58 15.30
CA ALA A 5 17.34 -41.23 15.11
C ALA A 5 17.91 -40.63 13.81
N ARG A 6 17.08 -40.44 12.81
CA ARG A 6 17.43 -39.61 11.65
C ARG A 6 17.34 -38.14 12.06
N GLN A 7 18.48 -37.56 12.30
CA GLN A 7 18.65 -36.11 12.34
C GLN A 7 18.38 -35.55 10.95
N THR A 8 17.21 -34.96 10.77
CA THR A 8 16.91 -34.16 9.60
C THR A 8 17.58 -32.78 9.78
N ALA A 9 18.67 -32.59 9.10
CA ALA A 9 19.32 -31.29 9.00
C ALA A 9 18.34 -30.28 8.38
N ILE A 10 17.85 -29.36 9.20
CA ILE A 10 17.12 -28.18 8.74
C ILE A 10 18.17 -27.31 8.05
N ILE A 11 18.21 -27.37 6.73
CA ILE A 11 18.92 -26.40 5.91
C ILE A 11 18.19 -25.08 6.13
N LEU A 12 18.79 -24.21 6.94
CA LEU A 12 18.48 -22.79 7.00
C LEU A 12 18.73 -22.20 5.62
N ILE A 13 17.72 -22.23 4.76
CA ILE A 13 17.70 -21.38 3.58
C ILE A 13 17.51 -19.97 4.11
N TYR A 14 18.62 -19.29 4.32
CA TYR A 14 18.67 -17.83 4.40
C TYR A 14 17.99 -17.32 3.13
N CYS A 15 16.72 -16.93 3.25
CA CYS A 15 16.09 -16.09 2.27
C CYS A 15 16.61 -14.67 2.56
N PRO A 16 17.58 -14.15 1.81
CA PRO A 16 17.92 -12.74 1.94
C PRO A 16 16.63 -12.00 1.65
N ILE A 17 16.27 -11.06 2.52
CA ILE A 17 15.34 -10.01 2.15
C ILE A 17 15.93 -9.41 0.88
N VAL A 18 15.46 -9.83 -0.27
CA VAL A 18 15.84 -9.26 -1.55
C VAL A 18 15.19 -7.88 -1.55
N MET A 19 15.86 -6.95 -0.86
CA MET A 19 15.69 -5.54 -1.14
C MET A 19 16.23 -5.38 -2.55
N ASP A 20 15.34 -5.16 -3.51
CA ASP A 20 15.74 -4.82 -4.85
C ASP A 20 16.60 -3.54 -4.78
N PRO A 21 17.92 -3.61 -4.96
CA PRO A 21 18.81 -2.45 -4.83
C PRO A 21 18.58 -1.43 -5.95
N PHE A 22 17.75 -1.76 -6.94
CA PHE A 22 17.47 -0.92 -8.09
C PHE A 22 16.34 0.11 -7.88
N VAL A 23 15.52 -0.02 -6.83
CA VAL A 23 14.39 0.91 -6.58
C VAL A 23 14.79 2.10 -5.69
N MET A 24 16.05 2.23 -5.31
CA MET A 24 16.49 3.15 -4.27
C MET A 24 17.69 3.99 -4.67
N GLY A 25 17.51 5.31 -4.71
CA GLY A 25 18.58 6.30 -4.86
C GLY A 25 19.71 6.09 -3.83
N LYS A 26 20.93 6.09 -4.27
CA LYS A 26 22.14 5.50 -3.69
C LYS A 26 22.66 6.00 -2.32
N LYS A 27 21.94 6.82 -1.53
CA LYS A 27 22.60 7.38 -0.31
C LYS A 27 21.88 7.27 1.04
N ASN A 28 20.56 7.05 1.15
CA ASN A 28 19.90 7.10 2.49
C ASN A 28 18.91 5.97 2.82
N THR A 29 18.71 5.01 1.96
CA THR A 29 17.66 4.00 2.10
C THR A 29 17.99 2.91 3.11
N ASN A 30 19.24 2.52 3.17
CA ASN A 30 19.68 1.48 4.11
C ASN A 30 19.52 1.92 5.57
N ASP A 31 19.70 3.21 5.88
CA ASP A 31 19.63 3.73 7.25
C ASP A 31 18.20 3.70 7.84
N ILE A 32 17.16 3.98 7.03
CA ILE A 32 15.78 4.05 7.51
C ILE A 32 15.27 2.68 7.93
N PHE A 33 15.50 1.67 7.11
CA PHE A 33 15.06 0.31 7.41
C PHE A 33 15.91 -0.38 8.47
N HIS A 34 17.16 0.06 8.70
CA HIS A 34 17.97 -0.42 9.81
C HIS A 34 17.35 -0.11 11.18
N ILE A 35 16.73 1.06 11.33
CA ILE A 35 16.04 1.43 12.59
C ILE A 35 14.93 0.41 12.92
N PHE A 36 14.23 -0.05 11.92
CA PHE A 36 13.08 -0.95 12.05
C PHE A 36 13.39 -2.41 11.75
N GLN A 37 14.64 -2.75 11.46
CA GLN A 37 15.02 -4.12 11.08
C GLN A 37 14.58 -5.19 12.10
N PRO A 38 14.73 -5.00 13.43
CA PRO A 38 14.24 -5.96 14.40
C PRO A 38 12.72 -6.16 14.32
N ASP A 39 11.97 -5.08 14.13
CA ASP A 39 10.51 -5.12 13.99
C ASP A 39 10.09 -5.85 12.73
N LEU A 40 10.73 -5.55 11.61
CA LEU A 40 10.45 -6.20 10.32
C LEU A 40 10.72 -7.70 10.36
N LEU A 41 11.81 -8.13 10.99
CA LEU A 41 12.11 -9.55 11.18
C LEU A 41 11.05 -10.24 12.06
N ARG A 42 10.62 -9.57 13.14
CA ARG A 42 9.56 -10.12 14.01
C ARG A 42 8.20 -10.19 13.29
N ILE A 43 7.84 -9.16 12.52
CA ILE A 43 6.64 -9.14 11.68
C ILE A 43 6.65 -10.32 10.69
N GLU A 44 7.76 -10.52 9.97
CA GLU A 44 7.88 -11.64 9.01
C GLU A 44 7.75 -13.00 9.70
N GLN A 45 8.30 -13.15 10.91
CA GLN A 45 8.15 -14.38 11.68
C GLN A 45 6.68 -14.60 12.07
N ILE A 46 6.02 -13.60 12.65
CA ILE A 46 4.61 -13.71 13.06
C ILE A 46 3.70 -13.95 11.84
N LEU A 47 3.95 -13.30 10.71
CA LEU A 47 3.22 -13.56 9.47
C LEU A 47 3.32 -15.04 9.07
N LYS A 48 4.51 -15.65 9.14
CA LYS A 48 4.72 -17.07 8.84
C LYS A 48 4.01 -17.98 9.85
N ASP A 49 4.13 -17.68 11.14
CA ASP A 49 3.58 -18.51 12.21
C ASP A 49 2.04 -18.49 12.25
N ARG A 50 1.44 -17.33 11.93
CA ARG A 50 -0.04 -17.13 11.93
C ARG A 50 -0.71 -17.50 10.62
N PHE A 51 0.09 -17.74 9.59
CA PHE A 51 -0.39 -17.97 8.24
C PHE A 51 -0.94 -19.39 8.04
N ALA A 52 -0.44 -20.39 8.78
CA ALA A 52 -0.82 -21.78 8.62
C ALA A 52 -2.35 -21.97 8.66
N CYS A 53 -2.91 -22.38 7.53
CA CYS A 53 -4.31 -22.73 7.34
C CYS A 53 -4.41 -24.26 7.23
N GLU A 54 -5.52 -24.84 7.70
CA GLU A 54 -5.76 -26.29 7.56
C GLU A 54 -5.88 -26.73 6.08
N ASN A 55 -6.18 -25.80 5.18
CA ASN A 55 -6.30 -26.06 3.75
C ASN A 55 -4.99 -25.68 3.01
N PRO A 56 -4.21 -26.69 2.53
CA PRO A 56 -2.94 -26.43 1.84
C PRO A 56 -3.06 -25.60 0.56
N PHE A 57 -4.23 -25.59 -0.07
CA PHE A 57 -4.47 -24.79 -1.26
C PHE A 57 -4.54 -23.29 -0.91
N ILE A 58 -5.25 -22.94 0.17
CA ILE A 58 -5.29 -21.55 0.68
C ILE A 58 -3.88 -21.11 1.03
N ASP A 59 -3.12 -21.91 1.77
CA ASP A 59 -1.72 -21.61 2.11
C ASP A 59 -0.87 -21.33 0.88
N LYS A 60 -1.02 -22.12 -0.18
CA LYS A 60 -0.26 -21.95 -1.41
C LYS A 60 -0.57 -20.62 -2.12
N VAL A 61 -1.85 -20.28 -2.28
CA VAL A 61 -2.28 -19.05 -2.96
C VAL A 61 -1.93 -17.81 -2.14
N CYS A 62 -2.23 -17.83 -0.85
CA CYS A 62 -1.88 -16.75 0.05
C CYS A 62 -0.36 -16.56 0.15
N GLY A 63 0.42 -17.65 0.25
CA GLY A 63 1.88 -17.59 0.27
C GLY A 63 2.45 -16.94 -0.99
N HIS A 64 1.82 -17.15 -2.14
CA HIS A 64 2.19 -16.52 -3.41
C HIS A 64 2.07 -14.99 -3.35
N ILE A 65 1.04 -14.45 -2.70
CA ILE A 65 0.82 -12.99 -2.61
C ILE A 65 1.56 -12.38 -1.41
N ILE A 66 1.45 -12.97 -0.21
CA ILE A 66 2.02 -12.41 1.00
C ILE A 66 3.56 -12.46 0.94
N PHE A 67 4.15 -13.61 0.55
CA PHE A 67 5.61 -13.78 0.52
C PHE A 67 6.24 -13.47 -0.85
N ALA A 68 5.50 -12.82 -1.76
CA ALA A 68 6.06 -12.29 -3.02
C ALA A 68 7.01 -11.08 -2.82
N GLY A 69 7.30 -10.74 -1.57
CA GLY A 69 8.06 -9.55 -1.17
C GLY A 69 7.14 -8.39 -0.77
N GLY A 70 7.69 -7.43 -0.06
CA GLY A 70 6.97 -6.25 0.42
C GLY A 70 7.74 -5.54 1.53
N LYS A 71 7.53 -4.23 1.65
CA LYS A 71 8.21 -3.40 2.67
C LYS A 71 7.57 -3.51 4.06
N ARG A 72 6.48 -4.23 4.20
CA ARG A 72 5.71 -4.42 5.45
C ARG A 72 5.40 -3.12 6.19
N ILE A 73 5.09 -2.07 5.45
CA ILE A 73 4.84 -0.74 6.01
C ILE A 73 3.60 -0.75 6.92
N ARG A 74 2.50 -1.39 6.50
CA ARG A 74 1.26 -1.44 7.27
C ARG A 74 1.43 -2.14 8.63
N PRO A 75 1.98 -3.36 8.70
CA PRO A 75 2.34 -3.99 9.97
C PRO A 75 3.27 -3.14 10.82
N LEU A 76 4.30 -2.56 10.20
CA LEU A 76 5.27 -1.71 10.90
C LEU A 76 4.60 -0.49 11.55
N LEU A 77 3.69 0.17 10.84
CA LEU A 77 2.92 1.30 11.36
C LEU A 77 2.08 0.91 12.58
N THR A 78 1.46 -0.26 12.57
CA THR A 78 0.70 -0.78 13.74
C THR A 78 1.60 -0.96 14.95
N VAL A 79 2.77 -1.59 14.78
CA VAL A 79 3.73 -1.79 15.88
C VAL A 79 4.29 -0.48 16.40
N CYS A 80 4.67 0.43 15.49
CA CYS A 80 5.21 1.74 15.88
C CYS A 80 4.17 2.63 16.57
N ALA A 81 2.91 2.61 16.11
CA ALA A 81 1.82 3.34 16.75
C ALA A 81 1.56 2.83 18.18
N ALA A 82 1.52 1.52 18.39
CA ALA A 82 1.41 0.94 19.72
C ALA A 82 2.58 1.36 20.62
N ARG A 83 3.80 1.32 20.09
CA ARG A 83 5.03 1.72 20.82
C ARG A 83 5.05 3.19 21.20
N LEU A 84 4.63 4.10 20.33
CA LEU A 84 4.50 5.52 20.63
C LEU A 84 3.52 5.79 21.77
N CYS A 85 2.52 4.92 21.91
CA CYS A 85 1.52 4.97 22.99
C CYS A 85 1.92 4.14 24.22
N GLY A 86 3.17 3.69 24.30
CA GLY A 86 3.72 3.00 25.50
C GLY A 86 3.58 1.48 25.50
N ARG A 87 3.15 0.84 24.41
CA ARG A 87 2.99 -0.61 24.32
C ARG A 87 4.02 -1.24 23.37
N SER A 88 4.79 -2.22 23.88
CA SER A 88 5.89 -2.85 23.12
C SER A 88 5.89 -4.39 23.26
N ASP A 89 4.74 -5.00 23.54
CA ASP A 89 4.60 -6.44 23.70
C ASP A 89 4.28 -7.16 22.38
N ASP A 90 4.26 -8.49 22.41
CA ASP A 90 3.96 -9.33 21.25
C ASP A 90 2.55 -9.12 20.69
N ALA A 91 1.60 -8.62 21.48
CA ALA A 91 0.25 -8.33 21.03
C ALA A 91 0.22 -7.29 19.88
N ALA A 92 1.14 -6.32 19.88
CA ALA A 92 1.26 -5.34 18.79
C ALA A 92 1.68 -6.02 17.47
N TYR A 93 2.59 -6.98 17.53
CA TYR A 93 3.00 -7.75 16.35
C TYR A 93 1.89 -8.69 15.87
N GLU A 94 1.17 -9.33 16.80
CA GLU A 94 0.03 -10.18 16.43
C GLU A 94 -1.09 -9.39 15.75
N LEU A 95 -1.43 -8.20 16.25
CA LEU A 95 -2.42 -7.34 15.63
C LEU A 95 -1.96 -6.80 14.28
N SER A 96 -0.66 -6.57 14.11
CA SER A 96 -0.07 -6.03 12.88
C SER A 96 -0.28 -6.91 11.64
N VAL A 97 -0.59 -8.20 11.83
CA VAL A 97 -0.92 -9.13 10.74
C VAL A 97 -2.22 -8.74 10.04
N VAL A 98 -3.18 -8.14 10.78
CA VAL A 98 -4.51 -7.81 10.27
C VAL A 98 -4.45 -6.90 9.03
N PRO A 99 -3.82 -5.72 9.05
CA PRO A 99 -3.75 -4.87 7.86
C PRO A 99 -2.97 -5.50 6.69
N GLU A 100 -2.02 -6.39 6.95
CA GLU A 100 -1.32 -7.07 5.87
C GLU A 100 -2.21 -8.13 5.19
N TYR A 101 -3.05 -8.84 5.95
CA TYR A 101 -4.02 -9.78 5.38
C TYR A 101 -5.11 -9.06 4.59
N LEU A 102 -5.62 -7.92 5.08
CA LEU A 102 -6.56 -7.10 4.34
C LEU A 102 -5.95 -6.61 3.01
N HIS A 103 -4.69 -6.16 3.05
CA HIS A 103 -3.98 -5.75 1.85
C HIS A 103 -3.77 -6.91 0.87
N ALA A 104 -3.36 -8.08 1.36
CA ALA A 104 -3.17 -9.25 0.49
C ALA A 104 -4.49 -9.71 -0.14
N ALA A 105 -5.60 -9.63 0.59
CA ALA A 105 -6.94 -9.92 0.07
C ALA A 105 -7.34 -8.93 -1.04
N SER A 106 -7.15 -7.61 -0.79
CA SER A 106 -7.44 -6.61 -1.83
C SER A 106 -6.61 -6.85 -3.08
N LEU A 107 -5.31 -7.14 -2.96
CA LEU A 107 -4.45 -7.41 -4.11
C LEU A 107 -4.91 -8.63 -4.93
N LEU A 108 -5.44 -9.67 -4.28
CA LEU A 108 -5.99 -10.84 -4.98
C LEU A 108 -7.26 -10.48 -5.77
N HIS A 109 -8.12 -9.64 -5.20
CA HIS A 109 -9.35 -9.18 -5.86
C HIS A 109 -9.04 -8.17 -6.97
N ASP A 110 -8.15 -7.21 -6.73
CA ASP A 110 -7.74 -6.19 -7.71
C ASP A 110 -7.13 -6.83 -8.96
N ASP A 111 -6.26 -7.85 -8.82
CA ASP A 111 -5.70 -8.58 -9.95
C ASP A 111 -6.77 -9.23 -10.83
N VAL A 112 -7.88 -9.66 -10.24
CA VAL A 112 -9.02 -10.22 -10.98
C VAL A 112 -9.85 -9.12 -11.66
N VAL A 113 -10.11 -8.03 -10.95
CA VAL A 113 -10.92 -6.90 -11.46
C VAL A 113 -10.20 -6.19 -12.60
N ASP A 114 -8.90 -5.91 -12.43
CA ASP A 114 -8.06 -5.22 -13.42
C ASP A 114 -7.63 -6.16 -14.58
N GLY A 115 -7.80 -7.49 -14.45
CA GLY A 115 -7.37 -8.47 -15.45
C GLY A 115 -5.85 -8.54 -15.63
N GLY A 116 -5.07 -8.08 -14.69
CA GLY A 116 -3.62 -8.00 -14.73
C GLY A 116 -2.98 -9.40 -14.78
N VAL A 117 -2.13 -9.67 -15.75
CA VAL A 117 -1.49 -11.00 -15.90
C VAL A 117 -0.23 -11.20 -15.08
N LEU A 118 0.39 -10.09 -14.66
CA LEU A 118 1.64 -10.09 -13.87
C LEU A 118 1.48 -9.19 -12.62
N ARG A 119 2.07 -9.64 -11.51
CA ARG A 119 2.24 -8.87 -10.28
C ARG A 119 3.66 -9.01 -9.76
N ARG A 120 4.38 -7.89 -9.63
CA ARG A 120 5.79 -7.87 -9.19
C ARG A 120 6.68 -8.83 -9.99
N GLY A 121 6.50 -8.87 -11.31
CA GLY A 121 7.25 -9.74 -12.21
C GLY A 121 6.91 -11.22 -12.14
N LYS A 122 5.92 -11.63 -11.33
CA LYS A 122 5.40 -13.00 -11.26
C LYS A 122 4.01 -13.09 -11.88
N PRO A 123 3.55 -14.26 -12.35
CA PRO A 123 2.18 -14.45 -12.80
C PRO A 123 1.19 -14.07 -11.70
N ALA A 124 0.13 -13.31 -12.04
CA ALA A 124 -0.94 -13.01 -11.12
C ALA A 124 -1.66 -14.29 -10.68
N ALA A 125 -2.14 -14.32 -9.43
CA ALA A 125 -2.68 -15.55 -8.82
C ALA A 125 -3.83 -16.17 -9.66
N HIS A 126 -4.72 -15.35 -10.23
CA HIS A 126 -5.84 -15.84 -11.01
C HIS A 126 -5.44 -16.52 -12.34
N THR A 127 -4.26 -16.20 -12.88
CA THR A 127 -3.72 -16.88 -14.07
C THR A 127 -3.22 -18.29 -13.77
N LEU A 128 -2.83 -18.55 -12.51
CA LEU A 128 -2.32 -19.84 -12.04
C LEU A 128 -3.41 -20.76 -11.50
N TRP A 129 -4.40 -20.21 -10.81
CA TRP A 129 -5.40 -21.00 -10.07
C TRP A 129 -6.85 -20.72 -10.46
N GLY A 130 -7.06 -19.78 -11.37
CA GLY A 130 -8.39 -19.39 -11.86
C GLY A 130 -9.08 -18.38 -10.95
N VAL A 131 -9.93 -17.56 -11.56
CA VAL A 131 -10.66 -16.44 -10.93
C VAL A 131 -11.45 -16.88 -9.70
N LYS A 132 -12.26 -17.94 -9.81
CA LYS A 132 -13.13 -18.40 -8.71
C LYS A 132 -12.36 -18.76 -7.45
N ALA A 133 -11.23 -19.46 -7.61
CA ALA A 133 -10.41 -19.88 -6.49
C ALA A 133 -9.76 -18.68 -5.81
N VAL A 134 -9.24 -17.73 -6.57
CA VAL A 134 -8.55 -16.54 -6.04
C VAL A 134 -9.50 -15.61 -5.29
N VAL A 135 -10.72 -15.40 -5.81
CA VAL A 135 -11.74 -14.61 -5.10
C VAL A 135 -12.06 -15.24 -3.75
N LEU A 136 -12.31 -16.55 -3.68
CA LEU A 136 -12.61 -17.24 -2.42
C LEU A 136 -11.43 -17.23 -1.44
N VAL A 137 -10.19 -17.26 -1.93
CA VAL A 137 -9.01 -17.12 -1.06
C VAL A 137 -8.90 -15.70 -0.50
N GLY A 138 -9.20 -14.67 -1.32
CA GLY A 138 -9.30 -13.30 -0.84
C GLY A 138 -10.35 -13.13 0.27
N ASP A 139 -11.53 -13.71 0.10
CA ASP A 139 -12.60 -13.73 1.12
C ASP A 139 -12.12 -14.43 2.41
N SER A 140 -11.39 -15.53 2.28
CA SER A 140 -10.80 -16.24 3.41
C SER A 140 -9.80 -15.37 4.19
N LEU A 141 -8.99 -14.57 3.49
CA LEU A 141 -8.06 -13.61 4.12
C LEU A 141 -8.80 -12.49 4.84
N TYR A 142 -9.87 -11.92 4.25
CA TYR A 142 -10.72 -10.94 4.93
C TYR A 142 -11.32 -11.52 6.21
N ALA A 143 -11.90 -12.71 6.12
CA ALA A 143 -12.48 -13.39 7.28
C ALA A 143 -11.44 -13.65 8.37
N ARG A 144 -10.24 -14.09 7.99
CA ARG A 144 -9.14 -14.35 8.93
C ARG A 144 -8.64 -13.07 9.60
N ALA A 145 -8.53 -11.96 8.86
CA ALA A 145 -8.15 -10.67 9.43
C ALA A 145 -9.16 -10.21 10.50
N ILE A 146 -10.46 -10.33 10.22
CA ILE A 146 -11.52 -9.99 11.16
C ILE A 146 -11.47 -10.92 12.39
N GLU A 147 -11.30 -12.22 12.19
CA GLU A 147 -11.19 -13.21 13.26
C GLU A 147 -10.01 -12.88 14.20
N ILE A 148 -8.82 -12.57 13.66
CA ILE A 148 -7.66 -12.15 14.46
C ILE A 148 -7.98 -10.86 15.24
N ALA A 149 -8.56 -9.84 14.59
CA ALA A 149 -8.90 -8.57 15.25
C ALA A 149 -9.87 -8.78 16.43
N THR A 150 -10.84 -9.69 16.30
CA THR A 150 -11.83 -9.96 17.36
C THR A 150 -11.25 -10.66 18.59
N ARG A 151 -10.12 -11.39 18.45
CA ARG A 151 -9.43 -12.03 19.58
C ARG A 151 -8.95 -11.03 20.63
N PHE A 152 -8.66 -9.79 20.22
CA PHE A 152 -8.25 -8.72 21.13
C PHE A 152 -9.38 -8.19 22.00
N ARG A 153 -10.64 -8.60 21.77
CA ARG A 153 -11.85 -8.19 22.53
C ARG A 153 -11.97 -6.66 22.65
N ASN A 154 -11.44 -5.92 21.70
CA ASN A 154 -11.49 -4.46 21.62
C ASN A 154 -12.46 -4.06 20.50
N VAL A 155 -13.68 -3.63 20.90
CA VAL A 155 -14.73 -3.27 19.94
C VAL A 155 -14.31 -2.12 19.01
N PRO A 156 -13.66 -1.04 19.47
CA PRO A 156 -13.11 -0.01 18.60
C PRO A 156 -12.18 -0.56 17.50
N ILE A 157 -11.27 -1.49 17.82
CA ILE A 157 -10.39 -2.11 16.82
C ILE A 157 -11.21 -2.87 15.77
N ALA A 158 -12.13 -3.74 16.21
CA ALA A 158 -12.97 -4.51 15.31
C ALA A 158 -13.84 -3.61 14.41
N ARG A 159 -14.37 -2.51 14.94
CA ARG A 159 -15.14 -1.52 14.18
C ARG A 159 -14.29 -0.83 13.11
N ILE A 160 -13.08 -0.34 13.44
CA ILE A 160 -12.19 0.31 12.47
C ILE A 160 -11.85 -0.65 11.33
N ILE A 161 -11.57 -1.92 11.64
CA ILE A 161 -11.27 -2.92 10.62
C ILE A 161 -12.47 -3.14 9.69
N ALA A 162 -13.68 -3.28 10.23
CA ALA A 162 -14.88 -3.46 9.42
C ALA A 162 -15.19 -2.23 8.54
N GLU A 163 -15.09 -1.02 9.10
CA GLU A 163 -15.26 0.25 8.39
C GLU A 163 -14.21 0.40 7.27
N THR A 164 -12.96 0.00 7.54
CA THR A 164 -11.88 0.05 6.54
C THR A 164 -12.16 -0.87 5.36
N VAL A 165 -12.60 -2.10 5.61
CA VAL A 165 -12.96 -3.05 4.53
C VAL A 165 -14.10 -2.48 3.68
N ALA A 166 -15.12 -1.90 4.30
CA ALA A 166 -16.21 -1.26 3.58
C ALA A 166 -15.73 -0.09 2.72
N LEU A 167 -14.90 0.80 3.29
CA LEU A 167 -14.31 1.93 2.57
C LEU A 167 -13.47 1.48 1.37
N MET A 168 -12.64 0.44 1.53
CA MET A 168 -11.82 -0.09 0.43
C MET A 168 -12.70 -0.60 -0.72
N ALA A 169 -13.75 -1.37 -0.41
CA ALA A 169 -14.68 -1.87 -1.43
C ALA A 169 -15.44 -0.73 -2.13
N GLU A 170 -15.92 0.28 -1.38
CA GLU A 170 -16.55 1.46 -1.95
C GLU A 170 -15.59 2.24 -2.85
N GLY A 171 -14.32 2.39 -2.45
CA GLY A 171 -13.29 3.05 -3.25
C GLY A 171 -13.07 2.39 -4.61
N GLU A 172 -13.04 1.05 -4.64
CA GLU A 172 -12.95 0.27 -5.90
C GLU A 172 -14.18 0.51 -6.79
N ILE A 173 -15.38 0.47 -6.22
CA ILE A 173 -16.62 0.71 -6.95
C ILE A 173 -16.65 2.13 -7.53
N ILE A 174 -16.29 3.15 -6.72
CA ILE A 174 -16.26 4.54 -7.18
C ILE A 174 -15.25 4.68 -8.33
N GLN A 175 -14.06 4.10 -8.20
CA GLN A 175 -13.06 4.12 -9.27
C GLN A 175 -13.56 3.45 -10.54
N LEU A 176 -14.16 2.27 -10.44
CA LEU A 176 -14.72 1.55 -11.58
C LEU A 176 -15.79 2.38 -12.32
N LEU A 177 -16.69 3.03 -11.58
CA LEU A 177 -17.72 3.89 -12.17
C LEU A 177 -17.12 5.18 -12.77
N SER A 178 -16.13 5.78 -12.12
CA SER A 178 -15.48 7.00 -12.56
C SER A 178 -14.66 6.79 -13.84
N SER A 179 -14.00 5.64 -13.99
CA SER A 179 -13.27 5.29 -15.20
C SER A 179 -14.18 5.20 -16.43
N GLN A 180 -15.45 4.85 -16.25
CA GLN A 180 -16.44 4.83 -17.33
C GLN A 180 -16.87 6.24 -17.77
N THR A 181 -16.93 7.21 -16.86
CA THR A 181 -17.35 8.59 -17.16
C THR A 181 -16.22 9.49 -17.63
N ARG A 182 -14.97 9.03 -17.47
CA ARG A 182 -13.73 9.67 -17.96
C ARG A 182 -13.55 11.16 -17.58
N GLY A 183 -14.13 11.55 -16.46
CA GLY A 183 -13.98 12.87 -15.88
C GLY A 183 -13.85 12.76 -14.38
N LEU A 184 -12.69 13.14 -13.83
CA LEU A 184 -12.47 13.19 -12.39
C LEU A 184 -12.15 14.60 -11.96
N ASP A 185 -12.95 15.11 -11.02
CA ASP A 185 -12.53 16.28 -10.25
C ASP A 185 -11.57 15.83 -9.11
N GLU A 186 -10.79 16.78 -8.65
CA GLU A 186 -9.80 16.53 -7.59
C GLU A 186 -10.42 15.95 -6.31
N LYS A 187 -11.63 16.36 -5.96
CA LYS A 187 -12.33 15.86 -4.77
C LYS A 187 -12.63 14.37 -4.88
N THR A 188 -13.13 13.94 -6.02
CA THR A 188 -13.41 12.53 -6.29
C THR A 188 -12.11 11.71 -6.33
N TYR A 189 -11.03 12.25 -6.92
CA TYR A 189 -9.72 11.63 -6.87
C TYR A 189 -9.24 11.41 -5.43
N LEU A 190 -9.28 12.45 -4.59
CA LEU A 190 -8.85 12.35 -3.19
C LEU A 190 -9.71 11.37 -2.38
N ASP A 191 -11.01 11.30 -2.65
CA ASP A 191 -11.92 10.33 -2.00
C ASP A 191 -11.55 8.89 -2.40
N ILE A 192 -11.29 8.61 -3.68
CA ILE A 192 -10.85 7.29 -4.15
C ILE A 192 -9.51 6.92 -3.50
N VAL A 193 -8.53 7.82 -3.56
CA VAL A 193 -7.19 7.57 -3.00
C VAL A 193 -7.23 7.30 -1.50
N TYR A 194 -8.02 8.08 -0.77
CA TYR A 194 -8.22 7.83 0.65
C TYR A 194 -8.85 6.44 0.88
N ARG A 195 -9.95 6.11 0.22
CA ARG A 195 -10.66 4.85 0.43
C ARG A 195 -9.79 3.64 0.06
N LYS A 196 -9.15 3.65 -1.09
CA LYS A 196 -8.35 2.51 -1.59
C LYS A 196 -7.04 2.32 -0.83
N THR A 197 -6.35 3.40 -0.52
CA THR A 197 -4.97 3.35 0.00
C THR A 197 -4.86 3.96 1.38
N GLY A 198 -5.36 5.17 1.59
CA GLY A 198 -5.25 5.93 2.82
C GLY A 198 -5.95 5.27 4.01
N ALA A 199 -7.14 4.72 3.80
CA ALA A 199 -7.96 4.14 4.87
C ALA A 199 -7.25 2.97 5.59
N LEU A 200 -6.64 2.06 4.85
CA LEU A 200 -5.92 0.92 5.44
C LEU A 200 -4.64 1.34 6.16
N ILE A 201 -3.93 2.36 5.66
CA ILE A 201 -2.74 2.91 6.31
C ILE A 201 -3.14 3.67 7.59
N SER A 202 -4.20 4.45 7.52
CA SER A 202 -4.82 5.13 8.67
C SER A 202 -5.26 4.13 9.75
N ALA A 203 -5.99 3.08 9.35
CA ALA A 203 -6.42 2.01 10.25
C ALA A 203 -5.23 1.29 10.90
N SER A 204 -4.14 1.04 10.17
CA SER A 204 -2.92 0.42 10.73
C SER A 204 -2.36 1.22 11.91
N CYS A 205 -2.33 2.56 11.79
CA CYS A 205 -1.90 3.43 12.87
C CYS A 205 -2.92 3.47 14.03
N ALA A 206 -4.21 3.59 13.69
CA ALA A 206 -5.28 3.70 14.67
C ALA A 206 -5.41 2.45 15.56
N ILE A 207 -5.35 1.24 14.97
CA ILE A 207 -5.48 -0.01 15.75
C ILE A 207 -4.29 -0.23 16.69
N GLY A 208 -3.08 0.20 16.29
CA GLY A 208 -1.91 0.18 17.17
C GLY A 208 -2.09 1.08 18.40
N ALA A 209 -2.58 2.31 18.19
CA ALA A 209 -2.88 3.23 19.28
C ALA A 209 -3.99 2.71 20.20
N LEU A 210 -5.07 2.17 19.63
CA LEU A 210 -6.18 1.60 20.41
C LEU A 210 -5.76 0.36 21.20
N LEU A 211 -4.87 -0.47 20.66
CA LEU A 211 -4.31 -1.61 21.37
C LEU A 211 -3.52 -1.17 22.60
N ALA A 212 -2.86 -0.02 22.53
CA ALA A 212 -2.13 0.57 23.64
C ALA A 212 -3.02 1.38 24.59
N GLU A 213 -4.35 1.36 24.41
CA GLU A 213 -5.32 2.12 25.21
C GLU A 213 -5.01 3.64 25.25
N ALA A 214 -4.51 4.14 24.11
CA ALA A 214 -4.10 5.54 23.97
C ALA A 214 -5.28 6.50 24.12
N GLY A 215 -4.99 7.71 24.64
CA GLY A 215 -5.99 8.76 24.74
C GLY A 215 -6.47 9.27 23.37
N PRO A 216 -7.65 9.91 23.30
CA PRO A 216 -8.26 10.35 22.03
C PRO A 216 -7.35 11.22 21.16
N ARG A 217 -6.54 12.10 21.76
CA ARG A 217 -5.58 12.95 21.04
C ARG A 217 -4.51 12.13 20.31
N GLN A 218 -3.97 11.11 20.98
CA GLN A 218 -2.94 10.26 20.40
C GLN A 218 -3.51 9.38 19.28
N VAL A 219 -4.71 8.80 19.50
CA VAL A 219 -5.41 8.02 18.46
C VAL A 219 -5.68 8.89 17.24
N HIS A 220 -6.19 10.12 17.42
CA HIS A 220 -6.45 11.05 16.33
C HIS A 220 -5.17 11.39 15.55
N ALA A 221 -4.09 11.75 16.26
CA ALA A 221 -2.82 12.12 15.62
C ALA A 221 -2.24 10.98 14.77
N LEU A 222 -2.28 9.74 15.26
CA LEU A 222 -1.79 8.58 14.53
C LEU A 222 -2.71 8.20 13.37
N THR A 223 -4.02 8.34 13.52
CA THR A 223 -5.00 8.12 12.46
C THR A 223 -4.76 9.10 11.30
N GLU A 224 -4.62 10.41 11.62
CA GLU A 224 -4.34 11.44 10.62
C GLU A 224 -2.96 11.28 9.98
N PHE A 225 -1.93 10.97 10.76
CA PHE A 225 -0.63 10.61 10.21
C PHE A 225 -0.76 9.52 9.14
N GLY A 226 -1.45 8.41 9.46
CA GLY A 226 -1.65 7.31 8.52
C GLY A 226 -2.45 7.72 7.28
N ARG A 227 -3.50 8.53 7.45
CA ARG A 227 -4.34 9.04 6.36
C ARG A 227 -3.53 9.90 5.39
N LEU A 228 -2.78 10.85 5.90
CA LEU A 228 -2.02 11.81 5.11
C LEU A 228 -0.86 11.14 4.36
N ILE A 229 -0.10 10.27 5.01
CA ILE A 229 0.98 9.53 4.32
C ILE A 229 0.42 8.56 3.27
N GLY A 230 -0.77 8.00 3.48
CA GLY A 230 -1.42 7.12 2.51
C GLY A 230 -1.83 7.87 1.25
N ILE A 231 -2.38 9.07 1.39
CA ILE A 231 -2.72 9.95 0.26
C ILE A 231 -1.45 10.37 -0.50
N ALA A 232 -0.43 10.86 0.23
CA ALA A 232 0.84 11.25 -0.37
C ALA A 232 1.53 10.09 -1.10
N PHE A 233 1.48 8.88 -0.53
CA PHE A 233 2.03 7.68 -1.14
C PHE A 233 1.39 7.41 -2.51
N GLN A 234 0.07 7.51 -2.62
CA GLN A 234 -0.61 7.31 -3.90
C GLN A 234 -0.29 8.41 -4.90
N MET A 235 -0.25 9.69 -4.47
CA MET A 235 0.15 10.78 -5.36
C MET A 235 1.54 10.57 -5.97
N VAL A 236 2.50 10.06 -5.17
CA VAL A 236 3.84 9.72 -5.64
C VAL A 236 3.81 8.50 -6.57
N ASP A 237 3.01 7.47 -6.27
CA ASP A 237 2.85 6.31 -7.15
C ASP A 237 2.27 6.72 -8.51
N ASP A 238 1.28 7.61 -8.53
CA ASP A 238 0.68 8.15 -9.76
C ASP A 238 1.73 8.91 -10.61
N VAL A 239 2.60 9.70 -9.97
CA VAL A 239 3.72 10.36 -10.67
C VAL A 239 4.68 9.34 -11.26
N LEU A 240 5.03 8.30 -10.49
CA LEU A 240 5.94 7.25 -10.94
C LEU A 240 5.41 6.47 -12.13
N ASP A 241 4.10 6.29 -12.25
CA ASP A 241 3.48 5.64 -13.42
C ASP A 241 3.78 6.39 -14.73
N TYR A 242 4.00 7.71 -14.69
CA TYR A 242 4.34 8.52 -15.86
C TYR A 242 5.85 8.79 -16.03
N THR A 243 6.65 8.72 -14.96
CA THR A 243 8.05 9.20 -14.99
C THR A 243 9.11 8.09 -14.91
N SER A 244 8.72 6.87 -14.53
CA SER A 244 9.67 5.77 -14.39
C SER A 244 10.04 5.15 -15.75
N GLU A 245 11.26 4.64 -15.85
CA GLU A 245 11.68 3.82 -16.99
C GLU A 245 11.04 2.42 -16.89
N THR A 246 10.58 1.88 -18.02
CA THR A 246 9.82 0.61 -18.12
C THR A 246 10.52 -0.56 -17.43
N GLU A 247 11.87 -0.57 -17.43
CA GLU A 247 12.67 -1.64 -16.80
C GLU A 247 12.63 -1.64 -15.26
N LYS A 248 12.32 -0.50 -14.64
CA LYS A 248 12.38 -0.34 -13.17
C LYS A 248 11.07 -0.70 -12.44
N LEU A 249 9.92 -0.64 -13.11
CA LEU A 249 8.61 -0.85 -12.49
C LEU A 249 8.05 -2.27 -12.64
N GLY A 250 8.58 -3.07 -13.57
CA GLY A 250 7.99 -4.38 -13.90
C GLY A 250 6.57 -4.29 -14.51
N LYS A 251 6.11 -3.06 -14.84
CA LYS A 251 4.88 -2.72 -15.56
C LYS A 251 5.22 -1.75 -16.69
N ALA A 252 4.39 -1.70 -17.73
CA ALA A 252 4.49 -0.67 -18.76
C ALA A 252 4.22 0.71 -18.14
N VAL A 253 4.93 1.74 -18.58
CA VAL A 253 4.70 3.13 -18.19
C VAL A 253 3.32 3.56 -18.69
N GLY A 254 2.57 4.34 -17.88
CA GLY A 254 1.23 4.80 -18.23
C GLY A 254 0.15 3.73 -18.12
N THR A 255 0.37 2.72 -17.28
CA THR A 255 -0.62 1.65 -17.03
C THR A 255 -1.93 2.23 -16.52
N ASP A 256 -1.91 3.20 -15.60
CA ASP A 256 -3.11 3.84 -15.06
C ASP A 256 -3.93 4.52 -16.16
N MET A 257 -3.25 5.20 -17.08
CA MET A 257 -3.90 5.82 -18.23
C MET A 257 -4.49 4.77 -19.18
N ALA A 258 -3.78 3.68 -19.43
CA ALA A 258 -4.25 2.58 -20.27
C ALA A 258 -5.49 1.87 -19.66
N GLU A 259 -5.60 1.81 -18.35
CA GLU A 259 -6.74 1.29 -17.61
C GLU A 259 -7.88 2.32 -17.45
N GLY A 260 -7.75 3.52 -18.03
CA GLY A 260 -8.76 4.58 -17.96
C GLY A 260 -8.83 5.28 -16.60
N LYS A 261 -7.83 5.09 -15.74
CA LYS A 261 -7.74 5.76 -14.44
C LYS A 261 -7.30 7.21 -14.63
N THR A 262 -8.08 8.15 -14.12
CA THR A 262 -7.68 9.56 -14.10
C THR A 262 -6.94 9.85 -12.80
N THR A 263 -5.63 10.00 -12.90
CA THR A 263 -4.73 10.33 -11.78
C THR A 263 -4.64 11.85 -11.57
N LEU A 264 -4.11 12.29 -10.43
CA LEU A 264 -3.97 13.72 -10.13
C LEU A 264 -3.11 14.47 -11.16
N PRO A 265 -1.93 13.96 -11.59
CA PRO A 265 -1.18 14.61 -12.66
C PRO A 265 -2.01 14.84 -13.93
N LEU A 266 -2.80 13.85 -14.32
CA LEU A 266 -3.64 13.95 -15.50
C LEU A 266 -4.78 14.97 -15.33
N ALA A 267 -5.44 15.01 -14.16
CA ALA A 267 -6.47 15.98 -13.84
C ALA A 267 -5.94 17.42 -13.89
N ILE A 268 -4.76 17.67 -13.29
CA ILE A 268 -4.10 18.98 -13.33
C ILE A 268 -3.72 19.36 -14.77
N ALA A 269 -3.18 18.41 -15.55
CA ALA A 269 -2.84 18.69 -16.95
C ALA A 269 -4.08 19.04 -17.77
N MET A 270 -5.19 18.33 -17.58
CA MET A 270 -6.45 18.64 -18.27
C MET A 270 -7.01 20.02 -17.90
N GLU A 271 -6.80 20.49 -16.68
CA GLU A 271 -7.20 21.84 -16.27
C GLU A 271 -6.34 22.93 -16.92
N ARG A 272 -5.00 22.72 -16.96
CA ARG A 272 -4.01 23.73 -17.36
C ARG A 272 -3.67 23.72 -18.85
N ALA A 273 -3.93 22.62 -19.56
CA ALA A 273 -3.60 22.49 -20.97
C ALA A 273 -4.41 23.45 -21.85
N GLU A 274 -3.80 23.89 -22.97
CA GLU A 274 -4.51 24.62 -24.02
C GLU A 274 -5.66 23.77 -24.59
N THR A 275 -6.65 24.41 -25.18
CA THR A 275 -7.88 23.75 -25.67
C THR A 275 -7.57 22.57 -26.60
N ARG A 276 -6.62 22.75 -27.53
CA ARG A 276 -6.22 21.67 -28.45
C ARG A 276 -5.65 20.46 -27.76
N ASP A 277 -4.76 20.67 -26.79
CA ASP A 277 -4.10 19.59 -26.07
C ASP A 277 -5.06 18.90 -25.10
N ARG A 278 -5.96 19.65 -24.49
CA ARG A 278 -7.05 19.15 -23.66
C ARG A 278 -7.99 18.21 -24.45
N GLU A 279 -8.41 18.62 -25.64
CA GLU A 279 -9.26 17.77 -26.47
C GLU A 279 -8.53 16.49 -26.90
N ARG A 280 -7.26 16.58 -27.24
CA ARG A 280 -6.46 15.38 -27.57
C ARG A 280 -6.27 14.45 -26.36
N LEU A 281 -6.06 14.98 -25.15
CA LEU A 281 -6.04 14.16 -23.92
C LEU A 281 -7.36 13.40 -23.75
N LYS A 282 -8.50 14.07 -23.96
CA LYS A 282 -9.83 13.43 -23.92
C LYS A 282 -9.98 12.33 -24.96
N GLU A 283 -9.52 12.57 -26.18
CA GLU A 283 -9.55 11.57 -27.26
C GLU A 283 -8.73 10.33 -26.89
N ILE A 284 -7.50 10.53 -26.41
CA ILE A 284 -6.62 9.45 -25.96
C ILE A 284 -7.28 8.65 -24.84
N LEU A 285 -7.80 9.34 -23.80
CA LEU A 285 -8.49 8.69 -22.69
C LEU A 285 -9.77 7.97 -23.13
N SER A 286 -10.36 8.39 -24.25
CA SER A 286 -11.57 7.81 -24.82
C SER A 286 -11.27 6.62 -25.74
N SER A 287 -10.03 6.40 -26.11
CA SER A 287 -9.61 5.34 -26.99
C SER A 287 -9.67 3.97 -26.29
N GLU A 288 -10.11 2.94 -27.03
CA GLU A 288 -10.04 1.55 -26.55
C GLU A 288 -8.59 1.03 -26.48
N ARG A 289 -7.67 1.69 -27.19
CA ARG A 289 -6.26 1.31 -27.23
C ARG A 289 -5.38 2.56 -27.23
N ILE A 290 -4.58 2.71 -26.21
CA ILE A 290 -3.58 3.75 -26.08
C ILE A 290 -2.25 3.26 -26.68
N THR A 291 -1.67 4.03 -27.60
CA THR A 291 -0.39 3.70 -28.22
C THR A 291 0.79 4.27 -27.44
N ASN A 292 2.01 3.77 -27.70
CA ASN A 292 3.22 4.33 -27.10
C ASN A 292 3.44 5.81 -27.48
N ASP A 293 3.01 6.21 -28.68
CA ASP A 293 3.08 7.61 -29.13
C ASP A 293 2.12 8.50 -28.33
N ASP A 294 0.93 7.99 -28.02
CA ASP A 294 -0.05 8.70 -27.17
C ASP A 294 0.48 8.86 -25.75
N LEU A 295 1.08 7.81 -25.17
CA LEU A 295 1.70 7.88 -23.84
C LEU A 295 2.85 8.88 -23.82
N SER A 296 3.75 8.82 -24.79
CA SER A 296 4.88 9.75 -24.91
C SER A 296 4.42 11.21 -25.11
N TRP A 297 3.32 11.39 -25.83
CA TRP A 297 2.71 12.70 -26.00
C TRP A 297 2.08 13.18 -24.70
N ALA A 298 1.30 12.36 -24.01
CA ALA A 298 0.71 12.69 -22.72
C ALA A 298 1.76 13.05 -21.67
N GLN A 299 2.85 12.29 -21.56
CA GLN A 299 3.97 12.60 -20.68
C GLN A 299 4.54 14.00 -20.92
N ARG A 300 4.73 14.40 -22.19
CA ARG A 300 5.18 15.76 -22.53
C ARG A 300 4.20 16.82 -22.03
N ILE A 301 2.90 16.60 -22.20
CA ILE A 301 1.87 17.56 -21.71
C ILE A 301 1.87 17.63 -20.18
N LEU A 302 2.02 16.50 -19.48
CA LEU A 302 2.14 16.49 -18.02
C LEU A 302 3.32 17.35 -17.52
N HIS A 303 4.47 17.28 -18.20
CA HIS A 303 5.63 18.13 -17.90
C HIS A 303 5.40 19.60 -18.29
N GLN A 304 4.89 19.87 -19.49
CA GLN A 304 4.67 21.23 -19.97
C GLN A 304 3.67 22.01 -19.12
N THR A 305 2.67 21.34 -18.57
CA THR A 305 1.66 21.93 -17.69
C THR A 305 2.12 22.07 -16.23
N GLY A 306 3.31 21.52 -15.88
CA GLY A 306 3.81 21.46 -14.51
C GLY A 306 2.99 20.55 -13.61
N ALA A 307 2.24 19.59 -14.18
CA ALA A 307 1.34 18.71 -13.44
C ALA A 307 2.09 17.74 -12.53
N ILE A 308 3.25 17.26 -12.96
CA ILE A 308 4.12 16.38 -12.17
C ILE A 308 4.63 17.12 -10.93
N GLU A 309 5.22 18.30 -11.13
CA GLU A 309 5.80 19.14 -10.07
C GLU A 309 4.75 19.57 -9.06
N GLU A 310 3.56 19.96 -9.54
CA GLU A 310 2.43 20.32 -8.68
C GLU A 310 1.98 19.13 -7.82
N THR A 311 1.86 17.95 -8.41
CA THR A 311 1.46 16.74 -7.66
C THR A 311 2.48 16.41 -6.57
N LEU A 312 3.78 16.50 -6.87
CA LEU A 312 4.83 16.28 -5.87
C LEU A 312 4.83 17.34 -4.77
N THR A 313 4.56 18.61 -5.11
CA THR A 313 4.43 19.70 -4.12
C THR A 313 3.26 19.43 -3.17
N ARG A 314 2.12 18.97 -3.68
CA ARG A 314 0.97 18.58 -2.85
C ARG A 314 1.28 17.36 -1.98
N ALA A 315 1.94 16.34 -2.54
CA ALA A 315 2.38 15.18 -1.75
C ALA A 315 3.33 15.60 -0.61
N GLU A 316 4.25 16.55 -0.85
CA GLU A 316 5.13 17.11 0.16
C GLU A 316 4.35 17.81 1.28
N ALA A 317 3.35 18.62 0.93
CA ALA A 317 2.49 19.28 1.92
C ALA A 317 1.74 18.26 2.81
N TYR A 318 1.20 17.19 2.22
CA TYR A 318 0.58 16.10 2.98
C TYR A 318 1.58 15.40 3.94
N ILE A 319 2.82 15.20 3.52
CA ILE A 319 3.86 14.58 4.36
C ILE A 319 4.26 15.49 5.53
N GLU A 320 4.44 16.78 5.29
CA GLU A 320 4.80 17.71 6.38
C GLU A 320 3.65 17.87 7.38
N ASP A 321 2.40 17.92 6.93
CA ASP A 321 1.22 17.91 7.80
C ASP A 321 1.14 16.61 8.63
N ALA A 322 1.37 15.45 8.00
CA ALA A 322 1.46 14.19 8.70
C ALA A 322 2.55 14.20 9.79
N CYS A 323 3.75 14.71 9.47
CA CYS A 323 4.84 14.81 10.43
C CYS A 323 4.48 15.74 11.61
N ALA A 324 3.76 16.84 11.36
CA ALA A 324 3.32 17.76 12.41
C ALA A 324 2.42 17.05 13.44
N HIS A 325 1.47 16.22 13.01
CA HIS A 325 0.63 15.43 13.93
C HIS A 325 1.44 14.57 14.90
N LEU A 326 2.56 13.97 14.45
CA LEU A 326 3.44 13.20 15.33
C LEU A 326 4.24 14.09 16.27
N VAL A 327 4.84 15.16 15.74
CA VAL A 327 5.73 16.04 16.49
C VAL A 327 4.98 16.78 17.60
N ASP A 328 3.76 17.26 17.33
CA ASP A 328 2.93 18.01 18.27
C ASP A 328 2.29 17.12 19.35
N THR A 329 2.25 15.81 19.14
CA THR A 329 1.55 14.89 20.04
C THR A 329 2.49 14.01 20.86
N PHE A 330 3.63 13.61 20.28
CA PHE A 330 4.53 12.67 20.93
C PHE A 330 5.89 13.29 21.24
N PRO A 331 6.50 12.99 22.39
CA PRO A 331 7.84 13.46 22.71
C PRO A 331 8.89 12.87 21.77
N PRO A 332 10.08 13.48 21.66
CA PRO A 332 11.20 12.93 20.89
C PRO A 332 11.50 11.48 21.28
N SER A 333 11.57 10.59 20.29
CA SER A 333 11.91 9.19 20.47
C SER A 333 12.40 8.58 19.15
N GLY A 334 13.19 7.52 19.23
CA GLY A 334 13.66 6.81 18.02
C GLY A 334 12.51 6.34 17.11
N THR A 335 11.39 5.90 17.68
CA THR A 335 10.21 5.50 16.94
C THR A 335 9.56 6.70 16.22
N ARG A 336 9.38 7.85 16.88
CA ARG A 336 8.83 9.06 16.26
C ARG A 336 9.70 9.53 15.11
N GLU A 337 11.00 9.67 15.34
CA GLU A 337 11.96 10.13 14.33
C GLU A 337 12.04 9.15 13.15
N GLY A 338 11.97 7.86 13.43
CA GLY A 338 11.91 6.83 12.41
C GLY A 338 10.66 6.94 11.53
N LEU A 339 9.47 7.20 12.11
CA LEU A 339 8.23 7.39 11.35
C LEU A 339 8.25 8.69 10.52
N VAL A 340 8.79 9.79 11.06
CA VAL A 340 9.00 11.05 10.32
C VAL A 340 9.92 10.81 9.12
N THR A 341 11.00 10.06 9.32
CA THR A 341 11.95 9.73 8.26
C THR A 341 11.29 8.82 7.20
N LEU A 342 10.49 7.83 7.63
CA LEU A 342 9.74 6.95 6.74
C LEU A 342 8.72 7.73 5.89
N ALA A 343 8.01 8.69 6.49
CA ALA A 343 7.07 9.54 5.76
C ALA A 343 7.78 10.36 4.68
N ARG A 344 8.87 11.04 5.01
CA ARG A 344 9.66 11.83 4.05
C ARG A 344 10.30 10.98 2.96
N PHE A 345 10.62 9.72 3.27
CA PHE A 345 11.16 8.78 2.30
C PHE A 345 10.17 8.51 1.13
N ILE A 346 8.86 8.62 1.34
CA ILE A 346 7.86 8.46 0.27
C ILE A 346 8.19 9.38 -0.92
N LEU A 347 8.55 10.64 -0.66
CA LEU A 347 8.87 11.63 -1.68
C LEU A 347 10.16 11.33 -2.45
N THR A 348 11.11 10.62 -1.85
CA THR A 348 12.40 10.32 -2.52
C THR A 348 12.27 9.27 -3.62
N ARG A 349 11.13 8.59 -3.71
CA ARG A 349 10.87 7.56 -4.73
C ARG A 349 10.68 8.17 -6.13
N ALA A 350 10.25 9.43 -6.21
CA ALA A 350 10.00 10.15 -7.46
C ALA A 350 11.15 11.12 -7.83
N LYS A 351 12.19 11.20 -7.02
CA LYS A 351 13.43 11.96 -7.25
C LYS A 351 14.56 10.98 -7.62
#